data_c7ef112eb60b436da6f79432fbaac371
#
_entry.id   c7ef112eb60b436da6f79432fbaac371
#
_cell.length_a   1.000
_cell.length_b   1.000
_cell.length_c   1.000
_cell.angle_alpha   90.00
_cell.angle_beta   90.00
_cell.angle_gamma   90.00
#
_symmetry.space_group_name_H-M   'P 1'
#
loop_
_entity.id
_entity.type
_entity.pdbx_description
1 polymer ?
#
loop_
_entity_poly.entity_id
_entity_poly.type
_entity_poly.pdbx_seq_one_letter_code
_entity_poly.pdbx_strand_id
1 'polypeptide(L)'
;MNYIYALIVGMIIGISGVQAEEDFINRLACVIKADGTIARGYKIESCELKGTNEYVITWKIPLQGKIPQGVVKTNFSATIGSAMTEPVEAGLITVSLDSDPNKMVVHTFNCKGEPAARPFHIAAFRDY
;
A
#
# COMPACT_ATOMS: atom_id res chain seq x y z
N MET A 1 46.74 -9.70 4.63
CA MET A 1 46.21 -9.03 3.43
C MET A 1 44.81 -9.49 3.04
N ASN A 2 44.55 -10.76 3.03
CA ASN A 2 43.23 -11.30 2.65
C ASN A 2 42.07 -10.78 3.52
N TYR A 3 42.33 -10.50 4.78
CA TYR A 3 41.29 -10.00 5.72
C TYR A 3 40.82 -8.59 5.37
N ILE A 4 41.69 -7.75 4.82
CA ILE A 4 41.36 -6.36 4.44
C ILE A 4 40.40 -6.36 3.24
N TYR A 5 40.63 -7.22 2.26
CA TYR A 5 39.76 -7.36 1.10
C TYR A 5 38.37 -7.85 1.47
N ALA A 6 38.28 -8.84 2.36
CA ALA A 6 37.01 -9.34 2.83
C ALA A 6 36.17 -8.26 3.54
N LEU A 7 36.84 -7.42 4.33
CA LEU A 7 36.18 -6.34 5.04
C LEU A 7 35.62 -5.26 4.09
N ILE A 8 36.37 -4.88 3.06
CA ILE A 8 35.94 -3.91 2.06
C ILE A 8 34.75 -4.42 1.26
N VAL A 9 34.77 -5.67 0.84
CA VAL A 9 33.66 -6.29 0.11
C VAL A 9 32.39 -6.34 0.98
N GLY A 10 32.53 -6.67 2.26
CA GLY A 10 31.42 -6.67 3.21
C GLY A 10 30.80 -5.28 3.40
N MET A 11 31.60 -4.23 3.44
CA MET A 11 31.11 -2.86 3.55
C MET A 11 30.34 -2.42 2.31
N ILE A 12 30.80 -2.77 1.11
CA ILE A 12 30.10 -2.43 -0.16
C ILE A 12 28.74 -3.14 -0.22
N ILE A 13 28.66 -4.40 0.15
CA ILE A 13 27.40 -5.16 0.18
C ILE A 13 26.44 -4.55 1.20
N GLY A 14 26.92 -4.13 2.36
CA GLY A 14 26.11 -3.47 3.39
C GLY A 14 25.51 -2.16 2.92
N ILE A 15 26.25 -1.32 2.20
CA ILE A 15 25.76 -0.05 1.62
C ILE A 15 24.67 -0.31 0.58
N SER A 16 24.85 -1.29 -0.30
CA SER A 16 23.84 -1.67 -1.30
C SER A 16 22.56 -2.19 -0.64
N GLY A 17 22.67 -2.96 0.45
CA GLY A 17 21.53 -3.43 1.21
C GLY A 17 20.72 -2.30 1.84
N VAL A 18 21.39 -1.27 2.39
CA VAL A 18 20.73 -0.10 2.99
C VAL A 18 19.93 0.68 1.94
N GLN A 19 20.45 0.88 0.74
CA GLN A 19 19.73 1.54 -0.36
C GLN A 19 18.51 0.75 -0.81
N ALA A 20 18.61 -0.56 -0.89
CA ALA A 20 17.47 -1.42 -1.24
C ALA A 20 16.36 -1.33 -0.18
N GLU A 21 16.70 -1.27 1.11
CA GLU A 21 15.73 -1.09 2.19
C GLU A 21 15.03 0.27 2.10
N GLU A 22 15.71 1.35 1.79
CA GLU A 22 15.12 2.66 1.61
C GLU A 22 14.10 2.69 0.47
N ASP A 23 14.39 2.03 -0.66
CA ASP A 23 13.46 1.91 -1.77
C ASP A 23 12.18 1.15 -1.37
N PHE A 24 12.31 0.11 -0.57
CA PHE A 24 11.17 -0.66 -0.07
C PHE A 24 10.34 0.10 0.97
N ILE A 25 10.95 0.96 1.76
CA ILE A 25 10.25 1.74 2.80
C ILE A 25 9.16 2.63 2.20
N ASN A 26 9.34 3.12 0.98
CA ASN A 26 8.44 4.04 0.32
C ASN A 26 7.35 3.37 -0.51
N ARG A 27 7.33 2.06 -0.56
CA ARG A 27 6.33 1.29 -1.32
C ARG A 27 5.29 0.71 -0.37
N LEU A 28 4.04 0.80 -0.79
CA LEU A 28 2.91 0.22 -0.09
C LEU A 28 2.06 -0.53 -1.11
N ALA A 29 1.56 -1.67 -0.72
CA ALA A 29 0.70 -2.44 -1.62
C ALA A 29 -0.24 -3.33 -0.81
N CYS A 30 -1.43 -3.55 -1.33
CA CYS A 30 -2.33 -4.54 -0.75
C CYS A 30 -3.33 -5.05 -1.78
N VAL A 31 -3.86 -6.22 -1.50
CA VAL A 31 -5.02 -6.79 -2.17
C VAL A 31 -6.05 -7.08 -1.10
N ILE A 32 -7.22 -6.50 -1.24
CA ILE A 32 -8.32 -6.63 -0.29
C ILE A 32 -9.44 -7.41 -0.95
N LYS A 33 -9.98 -8.39 -0.21
CA LYS A 33 -11.16 -9.13 -0.65
C LYS A 33 -12.42 -8.26 -0.48
N ALA A 34 -13.49 -8.61 -1.19
CA ALA A 34 -14.74 -7.87 -1.11
C ALA A 34 -15.29 -7.75 0.31
N ASP A 35 -15.01 -8.73 1.19
CA ASP A 35 -15.44 -8.71 2.59
C ASP A 35 -14.53 -7.88 3.52
N GLY A 36 -13.50 -7.24 2.99
CA GLY A 36 -12.54 -6.44 3.76
C GLY A 36 -11.33 -7.22 4.26
N THR A 37 -11.24 -8.51 4.00
CA THR A 37 -10.10 -9.34 4.42
C THR A 37 -8.86 -9.00 3.60
N ILE A 38 -7.72 -8.86 4.25
CA ILE A 38 -6.44 -8.64 3.57
C ILE A 38 -5.97 -9.96 2.96
N ALA A 39 -5.96 -10.03 1.62
CA ALA A 39 -5.44 -11.20 0.91
C ALA A 39 -3.92 -11.16 0.81
N ARG A 40 -3.36 -10.00 0.53
CA ARG A 40 -1.92 -9.73 0.50
C ARG A 40 -1.67 -8.30 0.95
N GLY A 41 -0.50 -8.05 1.53
CA GLY A 41 -0.17 -6.69 1.93
C GLY A 41 1.29 -6.50 2.22
N TYR A 42 1.76 -5.29 1.91
CA TYR A 42 3.08 -4.80 2.27
C TYR A 42 2.92 -3.45 2.93
N LYS A 43 3.35 -3.33 4.18
CA LYS A 43 3.20 -2.13 5.02
C LYS A 43 1.75 -1.80 5.42
N ILE A 44 0.83 -2.72 5.24
CA ILE A 44 -0.55 -2.57 5.71
C ILE A 44 -0.68 -3.07 7.15
N GLU A 45 -1.40 -2.34 7.97
CA GLU A 45 -1.69 -2.74 9.35
C GLU A 45 -3.06 -3.40 9.46
N SER A 46 -4.10 -2.78 8.88
CA SER A 46 -5.46 -3.31 8.98
C SER A 46 -6.34 -2.77 7.85
N CYS A 47 -7.44 -3.47 7.62
CA CYS A 47 -8.52 -3.03 6.74
C CYS A 47 -9.85 -3.32 7.41
N GLU A 48 -10.74 -2.35 7.44
CA GLU A 48 -12.08 -2.47 8.02
C GLU A 48 -13.12 -2.11 6.96
N LEU A 49 -14.03 -3.05 6.70
CA LEU A 49 -15.19 -2.78 5.84
C LEU A 49 -16.30 -2.15 6.69
N LYS A 50 -16.70 -0.92 6.36
CA LYS A 50 -17.80 -0.21 6.98
C LYS A 50 -18.99 -0.17 6.02
N GLY A 51 -20.12 -0.66 6.46
CA GLY A 51 -21.32 -0.72 5.61
C GLY A 51 -21.10 -1.67 4.43
N THR A 52 -21.54 -1.26 3.24
CA THR A 52 -21.54 -2.09 2.05
C THR A 52 -20.26 -1.99 1.23
N ASN A 53 -19.64 -0.80 1.15
CA ASN A 53 -18.61 -0.51 0.16
C ASN A 53 -17.51 0.42 0.64
N GLU A 54 -17.45 0.76 1.91
CA GLU A 54 -16.42 1.63 2.45
C GLU A 54 -15.35 0.82 3.16
N TYR A 55 -14.12 0.92 2.68
CA TYR A 55 -12.98 0.21 3.25
C TYR A 55 -12.02 1.24 3.84
N VAL A 56 -11.77 1.14 5.15
CA VAL A 56 -10.80 1.99 5.83
C VAL A 56 -9.51 1.18 5.99
N ILE A 57 -8.47 1.61 5.31
CA ILE A 57 -7.16 0.94 5.33
C ILE A 57 -6.22 1.75 6.19
N THR A 58 -5.62 1.08 7.18
CA THR A 58 -4.59 1.65 8.03
C THR A 58 -3.23 1.10 7.60
N TRP A 59 -2.30 1.99 7.31
CA TRP A 59 -0.94 1.64 6.92
C TRP A 59 0.03 1.80 8.08
N LYS A 60 1.13 1.08 8.05
CA LYS A 60 2.16 1.14 9.09
C LYS A 60 3.00 2.41 9.04
N ILE A 61 2.95 3.14 7.93
CA ILE A 61 3.67 4.39 7.73
C ILE A 61 2.69 5.49 7.31
N PRO A 62 2.98 6.76 7.64
CA PRO A 62 2.08 7.85 7.29
C PRO A 62 2.06 8.11 5.78
N LEU A 63 0.89 8.46 5.25
CA LEU A 63 0.65 8.77 3.84
C LEU A 63 0.75 10.26 3.57
N GLN A 64 0.72 11.09 4.60
CA GLN A 64 0.71 12.56 4.51
C GLN A 64 1.31 13.17 5.77
N GLY A 65 1.55 14.47 5.73
CA GLY A 65 2.07 15.21 6.87
C GLY A 65 3.57 15.44 6.79
N LYS A 66 4.15 15.92 7.88
CA LYS A 66 5.59 16.19 7.99
C LYS A 66 6.27 15.08 8.78
N ILE A 67 7.42 14.68 8.26
CA ILE A 67 8.36 13.77 8.93
C ILE A 67 9.73 14.46 8.95
N PRO A 68 10.73 13.96 9.72
CA PRO A 68 12.05 14.61 9.76
C PRO A 68 12.71 14.80 8.40
N GLN A 69 12.41 13.94 7.42
CA GLN A 69 12.95 13.97 6.06
C GLN A 69 12.25 14.96 5.14
N GLY A 70 11.08 15.48 5.51
CA GLY A 70 10.31 16.43 4.69
C GLY A 70 8.81 16.26 4.76
N VAL A 71 8.11 16.78 3.75
CA VAL A 71 6.66 16.64 3.64
C VAL A 71 6.35 15.37 2.85
N VAL A 72 5.55 14.49 3.44
CA VAL A 72 5.16 13.22 2.82
C VAL A 72 4.09 13.47 1.77
N LYS A 73 4.33 12.96 0.56
CA LYS A 73 3.38 12.93 -0.55
C LYS A 73 3.22 11.48 -0.99
N THR A 74 2.01 11.05 -1.18
CA THR A 74 1.73 9.67 -1.60
C THR A 74 0.96 9.67 -2.90
N ASN A 75 1.48 8.94 -3.88
CA ASN A 75 0.80 8.64 -5.13
C ASN A 75 0.30 7.21 -5.06
N PHE A 76 -0.94 6.98 -5.44
CA PHE A 76 -1.50 5.63 -5.40
C PHE A 76 -2.36 5.35 -6.61
N SER A 77 -2.45 4.08 -6.92
CA SER A 77 -3.29 3.53 -7.98
C SER A 77 -4.16 2.45 -7.37
N ALA A 78 -5.42 2.42 -7.76
CA ALA A 78 -6.38 1.45 -7.28
C ALA A 78 -7.09 0.79 -8.46
N THR A 79 -7.32 -0.50 -8.35
CA THR A 79 -7.95 -1.29 -9.43
C THR A 79 -8.87 -2.33 -8.81
N ILE A 80 -10.07 -2.48 -9.36
CA ILE A 80 -10.93 -3.61 -9.03
C ILE A 80 -10.24 -4.89 -9.53
N GLY A 81 -10.05 -5.85 -8.64
CA GLY A 81 -9.35 -7.08 -8.98
C GLY A 81 -9.13 -7.98 -7.77
N SER A 82 -8.74 -9.22 -8.03
CA SER A 82 -8.46 -10.24 -7.02
C SER A 82 -7.03 -10.74 -7.11
N ALA A 83 -6.51 -11.29 -6.03
CA ALA A 83 -5.23 -11.98 -6.02
C ALA A 83 -5.33 -13.42 -6.53
N MET A 84 -6.54 -13.90 -6.76
CA MET A 84 -6.84 -15.28 -7.18
C MET A 84 -7.18 -15.33 -8.68
N THR A 85 -7.29 -16.52 -9.20
CA THR A 85 -7.63 -16.75 -10.63
C THR A 85 -9.11 -16.67 -10.95
N GLU A 86 -9.95 -16.55 -9.93
CA GLU A 86 -11.41 -16.44 -10.10
C GLU A 86 -11.81 -15.13 -10.79
N PRO A 87 -12.85 -15.14 -11.62
CA PRO A 87 -13.32 -13.91 -12.26
C PRO A 87 -13.88 -12.94 -11.23
N VAL A 88 -13.68 -11.65 -11.51
CA VAL A 88 -14.12 -10.56 -10.66
C VAL A 88 -15.19 -9.75 -11.39
N GLU A 89 -16.27 -9.45 -10.68
CA GLU A 89 -17.31 -8.57 -11.19
C GLU A 89 -16.76 -7.17 -11.41
N ALA A 90 -17.06 -6.57 -12.55
CA ALA A 90 -16.63 -5.23 -12.87
C ALA A 90 -17.23 -4.20 -11.91
N GLY A 91 -16.53 -3.08 -11.73
CA GLY A 91 -16.98 -2.02 -10.85
C GLY A 91 -16.08 -0.81 -10.93
N LEU A 92 -16.43 0.18 -10.14
CA LEU A 92 -15.71 1.43 -10.00
C LEU A 92 -15.08 1.52 -8.61
N ILE A 93 -14.00 2.29 -8.50
CA ILE A 93 -13.30 2.45 -7.24
C ILE A 93 -12.85 3.91 -7.09
N THR A 94 -12.98 4.44 -5.88
CA THR A 94 -12.46 5.74 -5.50
C THR A 94 -11.60 5.61 -4.26
N VAL A 95 -10.55 6.43 -4.17
CA VAL A 95 -9.65 6.43 -3.04
C VAL A 95 -9.46 7.87 -2.57
N SER A 96 -9.49 8.06 -1.26
CA SER A 96 -9.19 9.34 -0.63
C SER A 96 -8.35 9.13 0.62
N LEU A 97 -7.62 10.16 1.02
CA LEU A 97 -6.92 10.16 2.31
C LEU A 97 -7.89 10.53 3.42
N ASP A 98 -7.61 10.04 4.62
CA ASP A 98 -8.36 10.37 5.83
C ASP A 98 -7.65 11.50 6.59
N SER A 99 -8.30 12.07 7.60
CA SER A 99 -7.68 13.02 8.53
C SER A 99 -6.55 12.38 9.34
N ASP A 100 -6.63 11.08 9.60
CA ASP A 100 -5.53 10.31 10.18
C ASP A 100 -4.46 10.09 9.11
N PRO A 101 -3.18 10.48 9.35
CA PRO A 101 -2.12 10.36 8.35
C PRO A 101 -1.84 8.93 7.88
N ASN A 102 -2.18 7.93 8.66
CA ASN A 102 -1.94 6.52 8.34
C ASN A 102 -3.12 5.84 7.63
N LYS A 103 -4.22 6.55 7.44
CA LYS A 103 -5.44 5.94 6.89
C LYS A 103 -5.81 6.45 5.52
N MET A 104 -6.35 5.54 4.71
CA MET A 104 -7.02 5.89 3.45
C MET A 104 -8.40 5.25 3.43
N VAL A 105 -9.30 5.88 2.70
CA VAL A 105 -10.68 5.41 2.55
C VAL A 105 -10.91 5.03 1.09
N VAL A 106 -11.38 3.81 0.88
CA VAL A 106 -11.68 3.27 -0.44
C VAL A 106 -13.17 3.01 -0.53
N HIS A 107 -13.78 3.46 -1.60
CA HIS A 107 -15.17 3.14 -1.91
C HIS A 107 -15.22 2.35 -3.21
N THR A 108 -16.04 1.30 -3.23
CA THR A 108 -16.27 0.49 -4.43
C THR A 108 -17.74 0.55 -4.83
N PHE A 109 -17.97 0.40 -6.13
CA PHE A 109 -19.29 0.55 -6.74
C PHE A 109 -19.46 -0.47 -7.86
N ASN A 110 -20.70 -0.77 -8.22
CA ASN A 110 -20.98 -1.51 -9.45
C ASN A 110 -20.82 -0.57 -10.66
N CYS A 111 -20.99 -1.08 -11.88
CA CYS A 111 -20.82 -0.28 -13.10
C CYS A 111 -21.89 0.81 -13.28
N LYS A 112 -22.96 0.76 -12.49
CA LYS A 112 -24.01 1.80 -12.48
C LYS A 112 -23.71 2.93 -11.48
N GLY A 113 -22.63 2.82 -10.71
CA GLY A 113 -22.27 3.78 -9.67
C GLY A 113 -23.00 3.57 -8.35
N GLU A 114 -23.65 2.43 -8.17
CA GLU A 114 -24.30 2.08 -6.91
C GLU A 114 -23.30 1.43 -5.95
N PRO A 115 -23.40 1.67 -4.63
CA PRO A 115 -22.51 1.03 -3.65
C PRO A 115 -22.54 -0.49 -3.78
N ALA A 116 -21.37 -1.08 -3.94
CA ALA A 116 -21.23 -2.53 -4.07
C ALA A 116 -19.85 -2.97 -3.59
N ALA A 117 -19.80 -4.05 -2.82
CA ALA A 117 -18.53 -4.61 -2.38
C ALA A 117 -17.79 -5.25 -3.57
N ARG A 118 -16.51 -4.92 -3.70
CA ARG A 118 -15.65 -5.45 -4.76
C ARG A 118 -14.26 -5.69 -4.20
N PRO A 119 -13.57 -6.75 -4.61
CA PRO A 119 -12.16 -6.91 -4.29
C PRO A 119 -11.34 -5.91 -5.08
N PHE A 120 -10.23 -5.44 -4.51
CA PHE A 120 -9.41 -4.43 -5.16
C PHE A 120 -7.94 -4.52 -4.78
N HIS A 121 -7.11 -3.90 -5.60
CA HIS A 121 -5.68 -3.74 -5.39
C HIS A 121 -5.37 -2.27 -5.15
N ILE A 122 -4.46 -2.01 -4.21
CA ILE A 122 -3.86 -0.70 -4.02
C ILE A 122 -2.35 -0.84 -4.19
N ALA A 123 -1.77 0.04 -5.01
CA ALA A 123 -0.33 0.21 -5.08
C ALA A 123 -0.04 1.68 -4.82
N ALA A 124 0.84 1.96 -3.89
CA ALA A 124 1.17 3.31 -3.50
C ALA A 124 2.67 3.50 -3.40
N PHE A 125 3.11 4.70 -3.71
CA PHE A 125 4.49 5.12 -3.56
C PHE A 125 4.54 6.42 -2.78
N ARG A 126 5.25 6.40 -1.67
CA ARG A 126 5.44 7.56 -0.81
C ARG A 126 6.72 8.29 -1.19
N ASP A 127 6.62 9.62 -1.27
CA ASP A 127 7.73 10.49 -1.61
C ASP A 127 7.84 11.62 -0.57
N TYR A 128 9.06 12.14 -0.39
CA TYR A 128 9.34 13.27 0.52
C TYR A 128 10.66 13.96 0.18
#